data_007ce7565c9a6d4d95fb298b57da6060
#
_entry.id   007ce7565c9a6d4d95fb298b57da6060
#
_cell.length_a   1.000
_cell.length_b   1.000
_cell.length_c   1.000
_cell.angle_alpha   90.00
_cell.angle_beta   90.00
_cell.angle_gamma   90.00
#
_symmetry.space_group_name_H-M   'P 1'
#
loop_
_entity.id
_entity.type
_entity.pdbx_description
1 polymer ?
#
loop_
_entity_poly.entity_id
_entity_poly.type
_entity_poly.pdbx_seq_one_letter_code
_entity_poly.pdbx_strand_id
1 'polypeptide(L)'
;MFSFTEDKPLYLQIAEQLEDAIFIGAYKEETQIPSTTELSVSLQINPATVLKGMNILVADNIIYKKRGLGMFVCSGAIERIRHKRQEKFYDSYVLPLLDEANKLGLTENEIINLIEKRGDKEWALKLQIWQRNTIKTPC
;
A
#
# COMPACT_ATOMS: atom_id res chain seq x y z
N MET A 1 -4.24 -0.55 12.72
CA MET A 1 -4.75 0.69 13.29
C MET A 1 -3.86 1.86 12.89
N PHE A 2 -4.39 3.06 12.85
CA PHE A 2 -3.64 4.23 12.39
C PHE A 2 -2.54 4.62 13.39
N SER A 3 -1.34 4.80 12.87
CA SER A 3 -0.18 5.28 13.62
C SER A 3 0.52 6.36 12.79
N PHE A 4 0.79 7.50 13.39
CA PHE A 4 1.32 8.67 12.68
C PHE A 4 2.71 9.05 13.17
N THR A 5 3.56 9.49 12.23
CA THR A 5 4.92 9.96 12.49
C THR A 5 5.06 11.42 12.06
N GLU A 6 6.14 12.08 12.48
CA GLU A 6 6.36 13.50 12.17
C GLU A 6 7.11 13.75 10.86
N ASP A 7 7.64 12.70 10.25
CA ASP A 7 8.53 12.79 9.08
C ASP A 7 7.81 12.92 7.74
N LYS A 8 6.49 12.73 7.72
CA LYS A 8 5.68 12.75 6.50
C LYS A 8 4.38 13.51 6.72
N PRO A 9 3.88 14.27 5.72
CA PRO A 9 2.59 14.94 5.83
C PRO A 9 1.45 14.01 6.25
N LEU A 10 0.63 14.48 7.18
CA LEU A 10 -0.41 13.66 7.81
C LEU A 10 -1.43 13.12 6.79
N TYR A 11 -1.81 13.92 5.80
CA TYR A 11 -2.77 13.48 4.78
C TYR A 11 -2.23 12.32 3.93
N LEU A 12 -0.92 12.27 3.67
CA LEU A 12 -0.30 11.15 2.97
C LEU A 12 -0.32 9.89 3.82
N GLN A 13 -0.05 10.02 5.10
CA GLN A 13 -0.11 8.88 6.04
C GLN A 13 -1.52 8.31 6.15
N ILE A 14 -2.54 9.17 6.15
CA ILE A 14 -3.94 8.75 6.14
C ILE A 14 -4.24 7.95 4.87
N ALA A 15 -3.85 8.46 3.71
CA ALA A 15 -4.04 7.76 2.43
C ALA A 15 -3.35 6.39 2.43
N GLU A 16 -2.10 6.33 2.86
CA GLU A 16 -1.32 5.08 2.89
C GLU A 16 -1.95 4.05 3.84
N GLN A 17 -2.36 4.46 5.01
CA GLN A 17 -2.93 3.54 6.00
C GLN A 17 -4.33 3.05 5.62
N LEU A 18 -5.15 3.89 4.99
CA LEU A 18 -6.41 3.45 4.40
C LEU A 18 -6.17 2.47 3.24
N GLU A 19 -5.20 2.77 2.38
CA GLU A 19 -4.80 1.88 1.29
C GLU A 19 -4.34 0.53 1.83
N ASP A 20 -3.52 0.51 2.88
CA ASP A 20 -3.09 -0.71 3.55
C ASP A 20 -4.27 -1.51 4.08
N ALA A 21 -5.21 -0.85 4.75
CA ALA A 21 -6.41 -1.50 5.30
C ALA A 21 -7.26 -2.16 4.20
N ILE A 22 -7.39 -1.50 3.06
CA ILE A 22 -8.07 -2.06 1.89
C ILE A 22 -7.29 -3.24 1.33
N PHE A 23 -5.97 -3.09 1.18
CA PHE A 23 -5.10 -4.11 0.59
C PHE A 23 -5.09 -5.40 1.39
N ILE A 24 -5.09 -5.32 2.72
CA ILE A 24 -5.13 -6.50 3.59
C ILE A 24 -6.56 -7.06 3.80
N GLY A 25 -7.58 -6.44 3.22
CA GLY A 25 -8.96 -6.90 3.29
C GLY A 25 -9.73 -6.48 4.54
N ALA A 26 -9.21 -5.54 5.34
CA ALA A 26 -9.94 -4.97 6.47
C ALA A 26 -11.19 -4.22 5.98
N TYR A 27 -11.07 -3.55 4.84
CA TYR A 27 -12.21 -3.00 4.10
C TYR A 27 -12.30 -3.75 2.76
N LYS A 28 -13.35 -4.53 2.60
CA LYS A 28 -13.57 -5.33 1.38
C LYS A 28 -14.03 -4.47 0.22
N GLU A 29 -13.76 -4.93 -1.00
CA GLU A 29 -14.28 -4.30 -2.20
C GLU A 29 -15.81 -4.17 -2.17
N GLU A 30 -16.32 -3.08 -2.69
CA GLU A 30 -17.75 -2.72 -2.74
C GLU A 30 -18.41 -2.52 -1.38
N THR A 31 -17.65 -2.46 -0.29
CA THR A 31 -18.17 -2.14 1.04
C THR A 31 -17.87 -0.70 1.42
N GLN A 32 -18.67 -0.18 2.34
CA GLN A 32 -18.53 1.17 2.84
C GLN A 32 -17.33 1.28 3.79
N ILE A 33 -16.57 2.36 3.64
CA ILE A 33 -15.51 2.74 4.59
C ILE A 33 -16.01 3.89 5.46
N PRO A 34 -15.33 4.17 6.59
CA PRO A 34 -15.69 5.33 7.40
C PRO A 34 -15.67 6.64 6.59
N SER A 35 -16.61 7.53 6.87
CA SER A 35 -16.67 8.84 6.23
C SER A 35 -15.54 9.75 6.69
N THR A 36 -15.33 10.84 5.95
CA THR A 36 -14.40 11.90 6.35
C THR A 36 -14.67 12.38 7.77
N THR A 37 -15.94 12.60 8.11
CA THR A 37 -16.37 13.06 9.43
C THR A 37 -16.05 12.01 10.51
N GLU A 38 -16.39 10.75 10.25
CA GLU A 38 -16.13 9.66 11.20
C GLU A 38 -14.63 9.50 11.46
N LEU A 39 -13.81 9.51 10.41
CA LEU A 39 -12.35 9.44 10.55
C LEU A 39 -11.79 10.66 11.29
N SER A 40 -12.28 11.86 10.97
CA SER A 40 -11.87 13.09 11.63
C SER A 40 -12.11 13.02 13.13
N VAL A 41 -13.28 12.58 13.55
CA VAL A 41 -13.66 12.44 14.96
C VAL A 41 -12.82 11.35 15.65
N SER A 42 -12.75 10.17 15.05
CA SER A 42 -12.06 9.02 15.66
C SER A 42 -10.55 9.22 15.75
N LEU A 43 -9.93 9.87 14.78
CA LEU A 43 -8.50 10.13 14.75
C LEU A 43 -8.10 11.47 15.38
N GLN A 44 -9.08 12.32 15.70
CA GLN A 44 -8.84 13.69 16.19
C GLN A 44 -7.99 14.51 15.22
N ILE A 45 -8.32 14.42 13.93
CA ILE A 45 -7.62 15.10 12.84
C ILE A 45 -8.60 16.03 12.13
N ASN A 46 -8.08 17.18 11.68
CA ASN A 46 -8.87 18.14 10.92
C ASN A 46 -9.56 17.45 9.72
N PRO A 47 -10.88 17.64 9.54
CA PRO A 47 -11.63 17.06 8.42
C PRO A 47 -11.04 17.37 7.04
N ALA A 48 -10.50 18.58 6.85
CA ALA A 48 -9.85 18.95 5.59
C ALA A 48 -8.62 18.09 5.28
N THR A 49 -7.85 17.73 6.31
CA THR A 49 -6.67 16.86 6.18
C THR A 49 -7.10 15.43 5.84
N VAL A 50 -8.12 14.91 6.50
CA VAL A 50 -8.69 13.59 6.20
C VAL A 50 -9.21 13.55 4.76
N LEU A 51 -9.97 14.56 4.35
CA LEU A 51 -10.51 14.66 3.00
C LEU A 51 -9.41 14.69 1.95
N LYS A 52 -8.33 15.44 2.21
CA LYS A 52 -7.17 15.49 1.31
C LYS A 52 -6.53 14.10 1.12
N GLY A 53 -6.41 13.34 2.19
CA GLY A 53 -5.92 11.96 2.12
C GLY A 53 -6.85 11.04 1.34
N MET A 54 -8.15 11.10 1.62
CA MET A 54 -9.15 10.30 0.92
C MET A 54 -9.23 10.64 -0.58
N ASN A 55 -9.04 11.91 -0.94
CA ASN A 55 -9.05 12.33 -2.35
C ASN A 55 -7.90 11.73 -3.16
N ILE A 56 -6.77 11.41 -2.53
CA ILE A 56 -5.69 10.67 -3.20
C ILE A 56 -6.20 9.29 -3.64
N LEU A 57 -6.91 8.59 -2.76
CA LEU A 57 -7.46 7.27 -3.08
C LEU A 57 -8.60 7.34 -4.10
N VAL A 58 -9.36 8.42 -4.11
CA VAL A 58 -10.37 8.66 -5.15
C VAL A 58 -9.70 8.86 -6.51
N ALA A 59 -8.64 9.67 -6.57
CA ALA A 59 -7.88 9.91 -7.80
C ALA A 59 -7.24 8.62 -8.34
N ASP A 60 -6.83 7.72 -7.45
CA ASP A 60 -6.24 6.42 -7.81
C ASP A 60 -7.30 5.34 -8.12
N ASN A 61 -8.57 5.67 -8.10
CA ASN A 61 -9.68 4.73 -8.31
C ASN A 61 -9.71 3.56 -7.31
N ILE A 62 -9.29 3.81 -6.08
CA ILE A 62 -9.30 2.83 -4.99
C ILE A 62 -10.59 2.94 -4.19
N ILE A 63 -11.07 4.16 -3.96
CA ILE A 63 -12.36 4.42 -3.34
C ILE A 63 -13.20 5.35 -4.22
N TYR A 64 -14.51 5.35 -4.02
CA TYR A 64 -15.43 6.24 -4.71
C TYR A 64 -16.52 6.74 -3.79
N LYS A 65 -17.03 7.92 -4.10
CA LYS A 65 -18.16 8.50 -3.37
C LYS A 65 -19.47 8.05 -3.99
N LYS A 66 -20.32 7.42 -3.19
CA LYS A 66 -21.68 7.08 -3.57
C LYS A 66 -22.61 8.13 -2.98
N ARG A 67 -23.21 8.93 -3.87
CA ARG A 67 -24.02 10.10 -3.49
C ARG A 67 -25.10 9.73 -2.49
N GLY A 68 -25.12 10.42 -1.34
CA GLY A 68 -26.09 10.19 -0.28
C GLY A 68 -25.81 8.97 0.62
N LEU A 69 -24.79 8.15 0.31
CA LEU A 69 -24.49 6.93 1.05
C LEU A 69 -23.10 6.93 1.69
N GLY A 70 -22.14 7.69 1.16
CA GLY A 70 -20.79 7.78 1.71
C GLY A 70 -19.70 7.27 0.76
N MET A 71 -18.59 6.84 1.32
CA MET A 71 -17.42 6.38 0.59
C MET A 71 -17.35 4.84 0.60
N PHE A 72 -17.02 4.28 -0.55
CA PHE A 72 -16.98 2.84 -0.78
C PHE A 72 -15.68 2.44 -1.47
N VAL A 73 -15.24 1.21 -1.23
CA VAL A 73 -14.08 0.62 -1.92
C VAL A 73 -14.49 0.22 -3.34
N CYS A 74 -13.71 0.64 -4.32
CA CYS A 74 -13.96 0.27 -5.72
C CYS A 74 -13.80 -1.24 -5.93
N SER A 75 -14.59 -1.79 -6.85
CA SER A 75 -14.33 -3.12 -7.40
C SER A 75 -12.97 -3.12 -8.09
N GLY A 76 -12.13 -4.13 -7.82
CA GLY A 76 -10.78 -4.21 -8.38
C GLY A 76 -9.74 -3.35 -7.66
N ALA A 77 -10.08 -2.74 -6.53
CA ALA A 77 -9.18 -1.87 -5.76
C ALA A 77 -7.90 -2.60 -5.32
N ILE A 78 -8.02 -3.83 -4.82
CA ILE A 78 -6.87 -4.60 -4.34
C ILE A 78 -5.86 -4.83 -5.46
N GLU A 79 -6.31 -5.19 -6.65
CA GLU A 79 -5.41 -5.40 -7.79
C GLU A 79 -4.78 -4.09 -8.28
N ARG A 80 -5.50 -2.98 -8.25
CA ARG A 80 -4.93 -1.66 -8.57
C ARG A 80 -3.85 -1.26 -7.58
N ILE A 81 -4.07 -1.49 -6.29
CA ILE A 81 -3.07 -1.23 -5.25
C ILE A 81 -1.82 -2.09 -5.48
N ARG A 82 -2.03 -3.39 -5.72
CA ARG A 82 -0.93 -4.33 -5.99
C ARG A 82 -0.08 -3.88 -7.17
N HIS A 83 -0.71 -3.57 -8.30
CA HIS A 83 -0.04 -3.11 -9.50
C HIS A 83 0.75 -1.81 -9.26
N LYS A 84 0.13 -0.84 -8.62
CA LYS A 84 0.76 0.43 -8.26
C LYS A 84 2.00 0.22 -7.39
N ARG A 85 1.92 -0.68 -6.40
CA ARG A 85 3.05 -0.99 -5.51
C ARG A 85 4.16 -1.74 -6.22
N GLN A 86 3.81 -2.64 -7.15
CA GLN A 86 4.78 -3.35 -7.98
C GLN A 86 5.57 -2.40 -8.88
N GLU A 87 4.90 -1.43 -9.50
CA GLU A 87 5.56 -0.42 -10.33
C GLU A 87 6.58 0.39 -9.53
N LYS A 88 6.27 0.70 -8.29
CA LYS A 88 7.15 1.47 -7.40
C LYS A 88 8.17 0.63 -6.66
N PHE A 89 8.07 -0.68 -6.73
CA PHE A 89 8.91 -1.58 -5.94
C PHE A 89 10.40 -1.41 -6.23
N TYR A 90 10.76 -1.30 -7.49
CA TYR A 90 12.16 -1.09 -7.88
C TYR A 90 12.71 0.20 -7.28
N ASP A 91 12.04 1.31 -7.51
CA ASP A 91 12.49 2.62 -7.04
C ASP A 91 12.49 2.74 -5.51
N SER A 92 11.50 2.16 -4.87
CA SER A 92 11.31 2.29 -3.42
C SER A 92 12.17 1.35 -2.59
N TYR A 93 12.52 0.18 -3.13
CA TYR A 93 13.23 -0.86 -2.36
C TYR A 93 14.50 -1.36 -3.03
N VAL A 94 14.49 -1.60 -4.34
CA VAL A 94 15.65 -2.18 -5.03
C VAL A 94 16.77 -1.13 -5.18
N LEU A 95 16.47 0.06 -5.65
CA LEU A 95 17.47 1.12 -5.79
C LEU A 95 18.10 1.50 -4.45
N PRO A 96 17.35 1.75 -3.36
CA PRO A 96 17.96 2.00 -2.05
C PRO A 96 18.83 0.84 -1.54
N LEU A 97 18.41 -0.39 -1.78
CA LEU A 97 19.21 -1.57 -1.45
C LEU A 97 20.55 -1.57 -2.20
N LEU A 98 20.53 -1.30 -3.51
CA LEU A 98 21.74 -1.27 -4.33
C LEU A 98 22.66 -0.09 -3.94
N ASP A 99 22.11 1.07 -3.62
CA ASP A 99 22.87 2.22 -3.16
C ASP A 99 23.59 1.92 -1.85
N GLU A 100 22.91 1.32 -0.89
CA GLU A 100 23.52 0.94 0.40
C GLU A 100 24.58 -0.16 0.21
N ALA A 101 24.28 -1.15 -0.62
CA ALA A 101 25.23 -2.21 -0.94
C ALA A 101 26.51 -1.66 -1.57
N ASN A 102 26.40 -0.68 -2.46
CA ASN A 102 27.54 -0.02 -3.06
C ASN A 102 28.41 0.69 -2.02
N LYS A 103 27.79 1.38 -1.06
CA LYS A 103 28.51 2.04 0.05
C LYS A 103 29.24 1.04 0.93
N LEU A 104 28.68 -0.15 1.11
CA LEU A 104 29.26 -1.23 1.92
C LEU A 104 30.24 -2.09 1.17
N GLY A 105 30.44 -1.87 -0.12
CA GLY A 105 31.32 -2.65 -0.97
C GLY A 105 30.78 -4.06 -1.27
N LEU A 106 29.46 -4.26 -1.15
CA LEU A 106 28.81 -5.52 -1.48
C LEU A 106 28.65 -5.68 -3.00
N THR A 107 29.01 -6.84 -3.53
CA THR A 107 28.80 -7.17 -4.94
C THR A 107 27.37 -7.67 -5.17
N GLU A 108 26.93 -7.68 -6.43
CA GLU A 108 25.63 -8.23 -6.80
C GLU A 108 25.49 -9.69 -6.36
N ASN A 109 26.54 -10.50 -6.53
CA ASN A 109 26.53 -11.90 -6.10
C ASN A 109 26.38 -12.05 -4.58
N GLU A 110 26.99 -11.16 -3.81
CA GLU A 110 26.84 -11.13 -2.36
C GLU A 110 25.40 -10.78 -1.96
N ILE A 111 24.77 -9.83 -2.66
CA ILE A 111 23.36 -9.48 -2.44
C ILE A 111 22.46 -10.68 -2.77
N ILE A 112 22.67 -11.32 -3.91
CA ILE A 112 21.93 -12.52 -4.32
C ILE A 112 22.07 -13.62 -3.25
N ASN A 113 23.28 -13.84 -2.77
CA ASN A 113 23.54 -14.82 -1.70
C ASN A 113 22.77 -14.47 -0.41
N LEU A 114 22.68 -13.21 -0.04
CA LEU A 114 21.92 -12.77 1.12
C LEU A 114 20.41 -13.03 0.94
N ILE A 115 19.89 -12.82 -0.25
CA ILE A 115 18.49 -13.12 -0.58
C ILE A 115 18.23 -14.62 -0.51
N GLU A 116 19.10 -15.42 -1.11
CA GLU A 116 19.01 -16.89 -1.13
C GLU A 116 19.20 -17.52 0.25
N LYS A 117 20.07 -16.94 1.09
CA LYS A 117 20.33 -17.39 2.45
C LYS A 117 19.08 -17.36 3.34
N ARG A 118 18.10 -16.52 2.99
CA ARG A 118 16.78 -16.50 3.59
C ARG A 118 15.84 -17.56 3.05
N GLY A 119 16.31 -18.43 2.16
CA GLY A 119 15.55 -19.48 1.52
C GLY A 119 15.05 -20.56 2.47
N ASP A 120 14.50 -20.16 3.62
CA ASP A 120 13.56 -20.98 4.33
C ASP A 120 12.36 -21.22 3.41
N LYS A 121 11.78 -22.40 3.55
CA LYS A 121 10.64 -22.82 2.70
C LYS A 121 9.49 -21.83 2.72
N GLU A 122 9.34 -21.09 3.79
CA GLU A 122 8.28 -20.09 3.96
C GLU A 122 8.44 -18.88 3.03
N TRP A 123 9.68 -18.36 2.92
CA TRP A 123 9.97 -17.26 2.00
C TRP A 123 9.79 -17.66 0.54
N ALA A 124 10.29 -18.84 0.16
CA ALA A 124 10.14 -19.37 -1.19
C ALA A 124 8.67 -19.57 -1.55
N LEU A 125 7.85 -20.03 -0.61
CA LEU A 125 6.42 -20.19 -0.78
C LEU A 125 5.71 -18.84 -0.98
N LYS A 126 6.06 -17.82 -0.19
CA LYS A 126 5.53 -16.46 -0.33
C LYS A 126 5.86 -15.88 -1.69
N LEU A 127 7.09 -16.07 -2.16
CA LEU A 127 7.53 -15.60 -3.46
C LEU A 127 6.78 -16.30 -4.61
N GLN A 128 6.56 -17.61 -4.51
CA GLN A 128 5.78 -18.37 -5.49
C GLN A 128 4.33 -17.92 -5.54
N ILE A 129 3.71 -17.67 -4.40
CA ILE A 129 2.34 -17.13 -4.30
C ILE A 129 2.27 -15.75 -4.95
N TRP A 130 3.26 -14.90 -4.68
CA TRP A 130 3.35 -13.58 -5.29
C TRP A 130 3.44 -13.67 -6.82
N GLN A 131 4.32 -14.52 -7.36
CA GLN A 131 4.48 -14.74 -8.79
C GLN A 131 3.20 -15.27 -9.45
N ARG A 132 2.50 -16.21 -8.81
CA ARG A 132 1.21 -16.70 -9.31
C ARG A 132 0.15 -15.61 -9.37
N ASN A 133 0.13 -14.75 -8.38
CA ASN A 133 -0.85 -13.66 -8.31
C ASN A 133 -0.57 -12.55 -9.31
N THR A 134 0.69 -12.34 -9.70
CA THR A 134 1.06 -11.35 -10.72
C THR A 134 0.76 -11.82 -12.15
N ILE A 135 0.68 -13.13 -12.37
CA ILE A 135 0.38 -13.71 -13.69
C ILE A 135 -1.12 -13.70 -13.99
N LYS A 136 -1.97 -13.59 -12.97
CA LYS A 136 -3.41 -13.46 -13.16
C LYS A 136 -3.73 -12.08 -13.70
N THR A 137 -4.26 -12.04 -14.91
CA THR A 137 -4.74 -10.82 -15.55
C THR A 137 -5.71 -10.10 -14.61
N PRO A 138 -5.48 -8.82 -14.28
CA PRO A 138 -6.46 -8.05 -13.52
C PRO A 138 -7.77 -7.97 -14.31
N CYS A 139 -8.83 -8.09 -13.62
CA CYS A 139 -10.16 -7.91 -14.21
C CYS A 139 -10.31 -6.53 -14.86
#